data_b96aa0c4b2bd2617f01cf528cffcc6df
#
_entry.id   b96aa0c4b2bd2617f01cf528cffcc6df
#
_cell.length_a   1.000
_cell.length_b   1.000
_cell.length_c   1.000
_cell.angle_alpha   90.00
_cell.angle_beta   90.00
_cell.angle_gamma   90.00
#
_symmetry.space_group_name_H-M   'P 1'
#
loop_
_entity.id
_entity.type
_entity.pdbx_description
1 polymer ?
#
loop_
_entity_poly.entity_id
_entity_poly.type
_entity_poly.pdbx_seq_one_letter_code
_entity_poly.pdbx_strand_id
1 'polypeptide(L)'
;MAELGSFNRMRGVAAVELALLIVPLVMLGLATVDFARAMFVYDQLVKSARDGARYLSFFDPTVASEYPVTLAKNRMLYGSTSTTGPKIVPGLEASMIKICDRADSTACPSENFANVAAGSGSINLVKVTISGYQFTPLFPGVSKLSIMTFDPISVTMRQLY
;
A
#
# COMPACT_ATOMS: atom_id res chain seq x y z
N MET A 1 -61.53 11.92 26.93
CA MET A 1 -60.97 11.32 25.70
C MET A 1 -59.97 12.27 24.98
N ALA A 2 -59.12 12.98 25.69
CA ALA A 2 -58.25 14.01 25.08
C ALA A 2 -56.72 13.75 25.20
N GLU A 3 -56.28 12.64 25.76
CA GLU A 3 -54.82 12.38 25.98
C GLU A 3 -54.13 11.46 24.98
N LEU A 4 -54.86 10.71 24.17
CA LEU A 4 -54.25 9.76 23.19
C LEU A 4 -53.62 10.44 21.97
N GLY A 5 -53.99 11.69 21.68
CA GLY A 5 -53.44 12.44 20.53
C GLY A 5 -52.02 12.98 20.74
N SER A 6 -51.62 13.27 21.99
CA SER A 6 -50.31 13.85 22.33
C SER A 6 -49.19 12.83 22.25
N PHE A 7 -49.39 11.59 22.63
CA PHE A 7 -48.39 10.51 22.57
C PHE A 7 -48.03 10.10 21.13
N ASN A 8 -48.98 10.13 20.19
CA ASN A 8 -48.71 9.80 18.80
C ASN A 8 -47.89 10.90 18.07
N ARG A 9 -48.08 12.16 18.45
CA ARG A 9 -47.33 13.30 17.90
C ARG A 9 -45.87 13.28 18.36
N MET A 10 -45.61 12.90 19.61
CA MET A 10 -44.23 12.78 20.15
C MET A 10 -43.45 11.62 19.52
N ARG A 11 -44.09 10.50 19.21
CA ARG A 11 -43.48 9.35 18.49
C ARG A 11 -43.03 9.72 17.06
N GLY A 12 -43.77 10.56 16.38
CA GLY A 12 -43.38 11.03 15.03
C GLY A 12 -42.16 11.94 15.04
N VAL A 13 -42.04 12.84 16.04
CA VAL A 13 -40.88 13.72 16.21
C VAL A 13 -39.62 12.91 16.49
N ALA A 14 -39.66 11.97 17.42
CA ALA A 14 -38.54 11.09 17.76
C ALA A 14 -38.05 10.25 16.55
N ALA A 15 -38.96 9.82 15.69
CA ALA A 15 -38.60 9.09 14.46
C ALA A 15 -37.86 9.97 13.45
N VAL A 16 -38.23 11.25 13.31
CA VAL A 16 -37.55 12.22 12.45
C VAL A 16 -36.17 12.55 13.01
N GLU A 17 -36.03 12.77 14.30
CA GLU A 17 -34.75 12.99 14.99
C GLU A 17 -33.80 11.81 14.78
N LEU A 18 -34.29 10.59 14.96
CA LEU A 18 -33.51 9.38 14.72
C LEU A 18 -33.07 9.30 13.24
N ALA A 19 -33.96 9.57 12.30
CA ALA A 19 -33.66 9.54 10.88
C ALA A 19 -32.56 10.55 10.50
N LEU A 20 -32.56 11.73 11.12
CA LEU A 20 -31.50 12.74 10.90
C LEU A 20 -30.16 12.32 11.48
N LEU A 21 -30.12 11.56 12.56
CA LEU A 21 -28.89 11.08 13.18
C LEU A 21 -28.31 9.84 12.49
N ILE A 22 -29.16 8.95 11.96
CA ILE A 22 -28.70 7.69 11.37
C ILE A 22 -27.89 7.92 10.08
N VAL A 23 -28.22 8.94 9.30
CA VAL A 23 -27.52 9.25 8.06
C VAL A 23 -26.04 9.59 8.29
N PRO A 24 -25.69 10.60 9.13
CA PRO A 24 -24.28 10.91 9.39
C PRO A 24 -23.56 9.76 10.10
N LEU A 25 -24.25 8.98 10.93
CA LEU A 25 -23.65 7.82 11.60
C LEU A 25 -23.29 6.71 10.62
N VAL A 26 -24.15 6.42 9.66
CA VAL A 26 -23.86 5.47 8.57
C VAL A 26 -22.72 5.98 7.69
N MET A 27 -22.71 7.28 7.33
CA MET A 27 -21.62 7.88 6.56
C MET A 27 -20.26 7.72 7.27
N LEU A 28 -20.23 7.96 8.58
CA LEU A 28 -19.02 7.79 9.39
C LEU A 28 -18.56 6.33 9.43
N GLY A 29 -19.50 5.39 9.56
CA GLY A 29 -19.20 3.96 9.49
C GLY A 29 -18.57 3.54 8.16
N LEU A 30 -19.15 3.98 7.04
CA LEU A 30 -18.63 3.68 5.70
C LEU A 30 -17.26 4.31 5.45
N ALA A 31 -17.03 5.54 5.93
CA ALA A 31 -15.72 6.20 5.84
C ALA A 31 -14.65 5.44 6.65
N THR A 32 -15.01 4.90 7.81
CA THR A 32 -14.11 4.08 8.63
C THR A 32 -13.71 2.78 7.90
N VAL A 33 -14.64 2.14 7.19
CA VAL A 33 -14.36 0.94 6.38
C VAL A 33 -13.39 1.25 5.24
N ASP A 34 -13.59 2.35 4.50
CA ASP A 34 -12.68 2.75 3.43
C ASP A 34 -11.27 3.06 3.96
N PHE A 35 -11.17 3.74 5.11
CA PHE A 35 -9.89 4.01 5.75
C PHE A 35 -9.18 2.73 6.20
N ALA A 36 -9.89 1.80 6.81
CA ALA A 36 -9.34 0.51 7.23
C ALA A 36 -8.81 -0.29 6.02
N ARG A 37 -9.54 -0.27 4.89
CA ARG A 37 -9.06 -0.86 3.63
C ARG A 37 -7.80 -0.18 3.10
N ALA A 38 -7.72 1.14 3.14
CA ALA A 38 -6.54 1.86 2.69
C ALA A 38 -5.30 1.47 3.51
N MET A 39 -5.44 1.39 4.83
CA MET A 39 -4.38 0.96 5.74
C MET A 39 -3.96 -0.50 5.47
N PHE A 40 -4.91 -1.39 5.24
CA PHE A 40 -4.63 -2.78 4.90
C PHE A 40 -3.84 -2.89 3.58
N VAL A 41 -4.27 -2.18 2.53
CA VAL A 41 -3.57 -2.16 1.23
C VAL A 41 -2.16 -1.58 1.38
N TYR A 42 -2.00 -0.50 2.14
CA TYR A 42 -0.69 0.09 2.42
C TYR A 42 0.25 -0.91 3.11
N ASP A 43 -0.22 -1.64 4.12
CA ASP A 43 0.56 -2.67 4.82
C ASP A 43 0.96 -3.82 3.87
N GLN A 44 0.08 -4.24 2.98
CA GLN A 44 0.40 -5.23 1.94
C GLN A 44 1.49 -4.74 0.98
N LEU A 45 1.45 -3.46 0.55
CA LEU A 45 2.48 -2.87 -0.29
C LEU A 45 3.84 -2.84 0.42
N VAL A 46 3.87 -2.45 1.70
CA VAL A 46 5.10 -2.46 2.51
C VAL A 46 5.68 -3.86 2.64
N LYS A 47 4.83 -4.86 2.91
CA LYS A 47 5.25 -6.28 3.00
C LYS A 47 5.79 -6.78 1.67
N SER A 48 5.11 -6.47 0.57
CA SER A 48 5.55 -6.81 -0.78
C SER A 48 6.93 -6.19 -1.10
N ALA A 49 7.13 -4.89 -0.80
CA ALA A 49 8.41 -4.24 -1.01
C ALA A 49 9.55 -4.86 -0.19
N ARG A 50 9.27 -5.24 1.07
CA ARG A 50 10.23 -5.93 1.94
C ARG A 50 10.60 -7.31 1.42
N ASP A 51 9.63 -8.06 0.93
CA ASP A 51 9.86 -9.39 0.38
C ASP A 51 10.71 -9.32 -0.90
N GLY A 52 10.44 -8.36 -1.79
CA GLY A 52 11.26 -8.11 -2.97
C GLY A 52 12.69 -7.69 -2.65
N ALA A 53 12.86 -6.73 -1.72
CA ALA A 53 14.19 -6.28 -1.29
C ALA A 53 14.98 -7.42 -0.63
N ARG A 54 14.34 -8.21 0.23
CA ARG A 54 14.94 -9.38 0.86
C ARG A 54 15.35 -10.42 -0.17
N TYR A 55 14.51 -10.69 -1.16
CA TYR A 55 14.85 -11.66 -2.20
C TYR A 55 16.09 -11.23 -2.97
N LEU A 56 16.18 -9.95 -3.38
CA LEU A 56 17.32 -9.40 -4.12
C LEU A 56 18.60 -9.30 -3.26
N SER A 57 18.48 -9.17 -1.96
CA SER A 57 19.65 -9.04 -1.07
C SER A 57 20.58 -10.28 -1.06
N PHE A 58 20.09 -11.42 -1.51
CA PHE A 58 20.85 -12.66 -1.62
C PHE A 58 21.63 -12.83 -2.93
N PHE A 59 21.46 -11.93 -3.90
CA PHE A 59 22.07 -12.03 -5.22
C PHE A 59 23.05 -10.88 -5.48
N ASP A 60 24.10 -11.16 -6.27
CA ASP A 60 25.05 -10.13 -6.70
C ASP A 60 24.49 -9.37 -7.93
N PRO A 61 24.23 -8.06 -7.82
CA PRO A 61 23.69 -7.29 -8.94
C PRO A 61 24.70 -7.05 -10.06
N THR A 62 26.01 -7.29 -9.82
CA THR A 62 27.03 -7.16 -10.88
C THR A 62 27.02 -8.31 -11.87
N VAL A 63 26.44 -9.44 -11.50
CA VAL A 63 26.27 -10.61 -12.37
C VAL A 63 24.87 -10.58 -12.99
N ALA A 64 24.71 -9.80 -14.06
CA ALA A 64 23.41 -9.55 -14.69
C ALA A 64 22.64 -10.83 -15.11
N SER A 65 23.35 -11.92 -15.43
CA SER A 65 22.74 -13.22 -15.79
C SER A 65 22.09 -13.94 -14.60
N GLU A 66 22.52 -13.64 -13.38
CA GLU A 66 22.07 -14.30 -12.15
C GLU A 66 21.18 -13.39 -11.30
N TYR A 67 21.14 -12.08 -11.59
CA TYR A 67 20.37 -11.13 -10.81
C TYR A 67 18.89 -11.12 -11.18
N PRO A 68 18.00 -11.68 -10.33
CA PRO A 68 16.66 -12.06 -10.74
C PRO A 68 15.63 -10.92 -10.54
N VAL A 69 15.85 -9.77 -11.17
CA VAL A 69 14.95 -8.58 -11.06
C VAL A 69 13.50 -8.91 -11.42
N THR A 70 13.30 -9.68 -12.51
CA THR A 70 11.95 -10.07 -12.94
C THR A 70 11.28 -11.00 -11.94
N LEU A 71 12.01 -11.96 -11.38
CA LEU A 71 11.48 -12.87 -10.38
C LEU A 71 11.15 -12.15 -9.06
N ALA A 72 11.98 -11.16 -8.69
CA ALA A 72 11.70 -10.29 -7.53
C ALA A 72 10.40 -9.50 -7.73
N LYS A 73 10.20 -8.89 -8.91
CA LYS A 73 8.95 -8.20 -9.25
C LYS A 73 7.75 -9.15 -9.23
N ASN A 74 7.89 -10.36 -9.79
CA ASN A 74 6.82 -11.37 -9.74
C ASN A 74 6.46 -11.72 -8.29
N ARG A 75 7.48 -11.91 -7.44
CA ARG A 75 7.29 -12.19 -6.02
C ARG A 75 6.54 -11.07 -5.31
N MET A 76 6.83 -9.83 -5.64
CA MET A 76 6.11 -8.66 -5.11
C MET A 76 4.66 -8.60 -5.59
N LEU A 77 4.40 -9.01 -6.83
CA LEU A 77 3.07 -8.95 -7.44
C LEU A 77 2.19 -10.13 -7.04
N TYR A 78 2.74 -11.34 -7.02
CA TYR A 78 1.99 -12.60 -6.90
C TYR A 78 2.34 -13.41 -5.63
N GLY A 79 3.33 -13.00 -4.84
CA GLY A 79 3.82 -13.76 -3.67
C GLY A 79 4.68 -14.97 -4.04
N SER A 80 4.93 -15.18 -5.32
CA SER A 80 5.76 -16.27 -5.85
C SER A 80 6.59 -15.79 -7.02
N THR A 81 7.61 -16.53 -7.42
CA THR A 81 8.42 -16.24 -8.60
C THR A 81 7.67 -16.48 -9.92
N SER A 82 6.54 -17.20 -9.87
CA SER A 82 5.64 -17.42 -11.00
C SER A 82 4.66 -16.25 -11.18
N THR A 83 4.21 -16.04 -12.42
CA THR A 83 3.16 -15.07 -12.77
C THR A 83 1.76 -15.66 -12.69
N THR A 84 1.61 -16.89 -12.23
CA THR A 84 0.32 -17.57 -12.09
C THR A 84 -0.35 -17.23 -10.76
N GLY A 85 -1.61 -16.80 -10.81
CA GLY A 85 -2.40 -16.50 -9.63
C GLY A 85 -2.86 -15.03 -9.55
N PRO A 86 -3.69 -14.71 -8.55
CA PRO A 86 -4.13 -13.34 -8.33
C PRO A 86 -2.97 -12.49 -7.76
N LYS A 87 -2.96 -11.21 -8.10
CA LYS A 87 -2.03 -10.25 -7.49
C LYS A 87 -2.33 -10.10 -6.00
N ILE A 88 -1.28 -10.00 -5.17
CA ILE A 88 -1.41 -9.75 -3.72
C ILE A 88 -2.15 -8.44 -3.46
N VAL A 89 -1.78 -7.41 -4.23
CA VAL A 89 -2.45 -6.11 -4.17
C VAL A 89 -3.06 -5.83 -5.54
N PRO A 90 -4.41 -5.76 -5.64
CA PRO A 90 -5.08 -5.40 -6.88
C PRO A 90 -4.64 -4.01 -7.35
N GLY A 91 -4.34 -3.87 -8.64
CA GLY A 91 -3.88 -2.60 -9.21
C GLY A 91 -2.38 -2.33 -9.10
N LEU A 92 -1.61 -3.14 -8.36
CA LEU A 92 -0.15 -3.04 -8.38
C LEU A 92 0.40 -3.56 -9.71
N GLU A 93 1.31 -2.80 -10.33
CA GLU A 93 1.95 -3.14 -11.60
C GLU A 93 3.47 -3.13 -11.51
N ALA A 94 4.12 -3.92 -12.37
CA ALA A 94 5.58 -4.01 -12.42
C ALA A 94 6.26 -2.67 -12.77
N SER A 95 5.56 -1.79 -13.49
CA SER A 95 5.99 -0.43 -13.83
C SER A 95 6.08 0.50 -12.62
N MET A 96 5.29 0.25 -11.58
CA MET A 96 5.28 1.01 -10.32
C MET A 96 6.46 0.63 -9.42
N ILE A 97 7.13 -0.51 -9.69
CA ILE A 97 8.22 -1.05 -8.89
C ILE A 97 9.55 -0.62 -9.48
N LYS A 98 10.29 0.19 -8.75
CA LYS A 98 11.66 0.62 -9.05
C LYS A 98 12.63 -0.10 -8.13
N ILE A 99 13.73 -0.57 -8.70
CA ILE A 99 14.81 -1.25 -7.96
C ILE A 99 16.08 -0.48 -8.23
N CYS A 100 16.81 -0.16 -7.17
CA CYS A 100 18.11 0.51 -7.24
C CYS A 100 19.12 -0.29 -6.41
N ASP A 101 20.30 -0.51 -6.97
CA ASP A 101 21.39 -1.22 -6.36
C ASP A 101 22.74 -0.67 -6.82
N ARG A 102 23.85 -1.34 -6.47
CA ARG A 102 25.19 -0.88 -6.84
C ARG A 102 25.51 -0.97 -8.35
N ALA A 103 24.78 -1.80 -9.10
CA ALA A 103 24.96 -1.96 -10.54
C ALA A 103 24.04 -1.01 -11.33
N ASP A 104 22.82 -0.76 -10.85
CA ASP A 104 21.85 0.13 -11.48
C ASP A 104 21.22 1.08 -10.46
N SER A 105 21.69 2.32 -10.44
CA SER A 105 21.15 3.41 -9.61
C SER A 105 20.38 4.45 -10.44
N THR A 106 20.07 4.18 -11.70
CA THR A 106 19.43 5.15 -12.63
C THR A 106 18.09 5.67 -12.12
N ALA A 107 17.32 4.84 -11.43
CA ALA A 107 16.04 5.24 -10.84
C ALA A 107 16.19 6.02 -9.51
N CYS A 108 17.42 6.10 -8.94
CA CYS A 108 17.74 6.74 -7.66
C CYS A 108 19.04 7.57 -7.75
N PRO A 109 19.10 8.60 -8.61
CA PRO A 109 20.36 9.26 -8.97
C PRO A 109 21.04 10.04 -7.84
N SER A 110 20.33 10.30 -6.74
CA SER A 110 20.87 11.04 -5.57
C SER A 110 21.33 10.15 -4.43
N GLU A 111 21.29 8.83 -4.60
CA GLU A 111 21.61 7.88 -3.53
C GLU A 111 22.79 6.99 -3.93
N ASN A 112 23.62 6.61 -2.94
CA ASN A 112 24.73 5.69 -3.12
C ASN A 112 24.39 4.31 -2.57
N PHE A 113 24.57 3.27 -3.38
CA PHE A 113 24.27 1.89 -3.03
C PHE A 113 25.52 1.01 -2.94
N ALA A 114 26.67 1.54 -3.40
CA ALA A 114 27.95 0.83 -3.39
C ALA A 114 28.86 1.34 -2.26
N ASN A 115 29.48 0.42 -1.53
CA ASN A 115 30.49 0.76 -0.52
C ASN A 115 30.04 1.82 0.49
N VAL A 116 28.79 1.74 0.94
CA VAL A 116 28.24 2.66 1.94
C VAL A 116 28.90 2.38 3.29
N ALA A 117 29.49 3.41 3.91
CA ALA A 117 30.17 3.28 5.19
C ALA A 117 29.21 2.80 6.29
N ALA A 118 29.60 1.74 6.99
CA ALA A 118 28.83 1.15 8.08
C ALA A 118 29.76 0.67 9.18
N GLY A 119 29.87 1.47 10.23
CA GLY A 119 30.79 1.17 11.33
C GLY A 119 32.26 1.10 10.90
N SER A 120 32.89 -0.05 11.09
CA SER A 120 34.30 -0.30 10.69
C SER A 120 34.49 -0.83 9.27
N GLY A 121 33.40 -0.92 8.47
CA GLY A 121 33.43 -1.47 7.13
C GLY A 121 32.52 -0.75 6.15
N SER A 122 32.36 -1.34 4.98
CA SER A 122 31.40 -0.88 3.97
C SER A 122 30.41 -1.97 3.63
N ILE A 123 29.22 -1.57 3.22
CA ILE A 123 28.13 -2.46 2.80
C ILE A 123 27.58 -2.03 1.46
N ASN A 124 27.07 -2.97 0.71
CA ASN A 124 26.25 -2.68 -0.48
C ASN A 124 24.78 -2.73 -0.11
N LEU A 125 23.99 -1.92 -0.79
CA LEU A 125 22.55 -1.78 -0.51
C LEU A 125 21.73 -2.10 -1.76
N VAL A 126 20.51 -2.61 -1.54
CA VAL A 126 19.46 -2.69 -2.53
C VAL A 126 18.25 -1.94 -2.00
N LYS A 127 17.66 -1.10 -2.84
CA LYS A 127 16.46 -0.35 -2.52
C LYS A 127 15.35 -0.72 -3.49
N VAL A 128 14.20 -1.05 -2.96
CA VAL A 128 12.98 -1.29 -3.71
C VAL A 128 12.00 -0.18 -3.37
N THR A 129 11.47 0.47 -4.40
CA THR A 129 10.49 1.56 -4.25
C THR A 129 9.24 1.24 -5.04
N ILE A 130 8.07 1.32 -4.41
CA ILE A 130 6.77 1.29 -5.06
C ILE A 130 6.25 2.72 -5.12
N SER A 131 5.95 3.23 -6.32
CA SER A 131 5.48 4.60 -6.51
C SER A 131 4.28 4.66 -7.46
N GLY A 132 3.39 5.64 -7.22
CA GLY A 132 2.24 5.89 -8.09
C GLY A 132 1.07 4.93 -7.91
N TYR A 133 1.02 4.17 -6.81
CA TYR A 133 -0.12 3.31 -6.50
C TYR A 133 -1.34 4.17 -6.12
N GLN A 134 -2.47 3.90 -6.78
CA GLN A 134 -3.73 4.62 -6.58
C GLN A 134 -4.72 3.73 -5.83
N PHE A 135 -5.13 4.17 -4.65
CA PHE A 135 -6.19 3.55 -3.89
C PHE A 135 -7.55 4.10 -4.30
N THR A 136 -8.48 3.22 -4.65
CA THR A 136 -9.86 3.59 -4.99
C THR A 136 -10.79 3.20 -3.84
N PRO A 137 -11.46 4.18 -3.20
CA PRO A 137 -12.47 3.92 -2.17
C PRO A 137 -13.66 3.13 -2.72
N LEU A 138 -14.34 2.35 -1.87
CA LEU A 138 -15.60 1.67 -2.23
C LEU A 138 -16.78 2.64 -2.23
N PHE A 139 -16.73 3.66 -1.38
CA PHE A 139 -17.83 4.62 -1.18
C PHE A 139 -17.38 6.07 -1.45
N PRO A 140 -16.91 6.40 -2.66
CA PRO A 140 -16.33 7.72 -2.94
C PRO A 140 -17.33 8.87 -2.75
N GLY A 141 -18.63 8.62 -2.96
CA GLY A 141 -19.69 9.61 -2.77
C GLY A 141 -20.04 9.90 -1.32
N VAL A 142 -19.73 8.98 -0.40
CA VAL A 142 -20.06 9.06 1.03
C VAL A 142 -18.86 9.51 1.85
N SER A 143 -17.72 8.88 1.62
CA SER A 143 -16.49 9.18 2.37
C SER A 143 -15.83 10.50 1.96
N LYS A 144 -16.26 11.12 0.84
CA LYS A 144 -15.59 12.25 0.15
C LYS A 144 -14.09 11.99 -0.10
N LEU A 145 -13.65 10.76 0.09
CA LEU A 145 -12.32 10.32 -0.30
C LEU A 145 -12.33 10.16 -1.82
N SER A 146 -11.58 10.98 -2.51
CA SER A 146 -11.26 10.78 -3.92
C SER A 146 -10.20 9.68 -4.06
N ILE A 147 -9.89 9.30 -5.30
CA ILE A 147 -8.75 8.41 -5.56
C ILE A 147 -7.50 9.01 -4.89
N MET A 148 -6.89 8.24 -4.00
CA MET A 148 -5.68 8.65 -3.28
C MET A 148 -4.47 7.95 -3.88
N THR A 149 -3.44 8.73 -4.24
CA THR A 149 -2.13 8.17 -4.57
C THR A 149 -1.31 8.08 -3.29
N PHE A 150 -0.80 6.89 -2.97
CA PHE A 150 0.10 6.73 -1.84
C PHE A 150 1.46 7.34 -2.15
N ASP A 151 2.08 7.93 -1.13
CA ASP A 151 3.47 8.35 -1.20
C ASP A 151 4.37 7.16 -1.52
N PRO A 152 5.53 7.38 -2.15
CA PRO A 152 6.45 6.30 -2.50
C PRO A 152 6.85 5.47 -1.28
N ILE A 153 6.59 4.18 -1.33
CA ILE A 153 6.97 3.22 -0.30
C ILE A 153 8.33 2.65 -0.67
N SER A 154 9.36 2.95 0.11
CA SER A 154 10.71 2.46 -0.14
C SER A 154 11.24 1.61 1.00
N VAL A 155 11.94 0.54 0.64
CA VAL A 155 12.60 -0.37 1.56
C VAL A 155 14.03 -0.57 1.08
N THR A 156 14.99 -0.33 1.96
CA THR A 156 16.43 -0.54 1.69
C THR A 156 16.95 -1.68 2.57
N MET A 157 17.67 -2.61 1.96
CA MET A 157 18.30 -3.72 2.64
C MET A 157 19.77 -3.85 2.27
N ARG A 158 20.56 -4.41 3.19
CA ARG A 158 21.96 -4.75 2.93
C ARG A 158 22.03 -5.93 1.96
N GLN A 159 22.89 -5.84 0.95
CA GLN A 159 23.26 -6.96 0.11
C GLN A 159 24.37 -7.79 0.78
N LEU A 160 24.31 -9.09 0.58
CA LEU A 160 25.28 -10.03 1.17
C LEU A 160 26.59 -10.13 0.34
N TYR A 161 26.59 -9.51 -0.87
CA TYR A 161 27.71 -9.52 -1.82
C TYR A 161 28.22 -8.12 -2.07
#